data_cc249a4621ca72959dcc0aaf6e38aa79
#
_entry.id   cc249a4621ca72959dcc0aaf6e38aa79
#
_cell.length_a   1.000
_cell.length_b   1.000
_cell.length_c   1.000
_cell.angle_alpha   90.00
_cell.angle_beta   90.00
_cell.angle_gamma   90.00
#
_symmetry.space_group_name_H-M   'P 1'
#
loop_
_entity.id
_entity.type
_entity.pdbx_description
1 polymer ?
#
loop_
_entity_poly.entity_id
_entity_poly.type
_entity_poly.pdbx_seq_one_letter_code
_entity_poly.pdbx_strand_id
1 'polypeptide(L)'
;MIYISIGSNLGNRLLNIKKALNLLKNYGFTVLRQSIIFETQAILPANADKAWDKPYLNMVVQGKSILTPSKLLVKLKKIEKQLDRVNSYDKWYPRVIYLDILL
;
A
#
# COMPACT_ATOMS: atom_id res chain seq x y z
N MET A 1 16.56 9.47 2.88
CA MET A 1 15.55 9.10 1.85
C MET A 1 14.83 7.85 2.26
N ILE A 2 13.52 7.88 2.11
CA ILE A 2 12.65 6.77 2.46
C ILE A 2 11.95 6.30 1.20
N TYR A 3 11.88 4.98 1.02
CA TYR A 3 11.14 4.35 -0.07
C TYR A 3 9.92 3.65 0.51
N ILE A 4 8.75 3.87 -0.12
CA ILE A 4 7.51 3.22 0.28
C ILE A 4 6.95 2.49 -0.93
N SER A 5 6.69 1.19 -0.76
CA SER A 5 5.93 0.39 -1.73
C SER A 5 4.45 0.52 -1.43
N ILE A 6 3.67 0.82 -2.45
CA ILE A 6 2.23 1.02 -2.36
C ILE A 6 1.55 0.05 -3.32
N GLY A 7 0.51 -0.62 -2.87
CA GLY A 7 -0.20 -1.54 -3.76
C GLY A 7 -1.66 -1.74 -3.38
N SER A 8 -2.42 -2.20 -4.34
CA SER A 8 -3.86 -2.47 -4.20
C SER A 8 -4.26 -3.58 -5.17
N ASN A 9 -5.04 -4.55 -4.69
CA ASN A 9 -5.64 -5.56 -5.57
C ASN A 9 -7.13 -5.78 -5.29
N LEU A 10 -7.78 -4.85 -4.62
CA LEU A 10 -9.21 -4.93 -4.33
C LEU A 10 -9.86 -3.57 -4.60
N GLY A 11 -11.01 -3.60 -5.29
CA GLY A 11 -11.76 -2.40 -5.63
C GLY A 11 -11.12 -1.60 -6.75
N ASN A 12 -11.27 -0.28 -6.70
CA ASN A 12 -10.63 0.62 -7.67
C ASN A 12 -9.18 0.85 -7.29
N ARG A 13 -8.30 0.00 -7.82
CA ARG A 13 -6.89 -0.07 -7.45
C ARG A 13 -6.17 1.28 -7.65
N LEU A 14 -6.36 1.92 -8.79
CA LEU A 14 -5.71 3.20 -9.09
C LEU A 14 -6.18 4.30 -8.14
N LEU A 15 -7.50 4.37 -7.89
CA LEU A 15 -8.06 5.35 -6.96
C LEU A 15 -7.54 5.12 -5.53
N ASN A 16 -7.44 3.85 -5.11
CA ASN A 16 -6.92 3.51 -3.79
C ASN A 16 -5.47 4.00 -3.61
N ILE A 17 -4.64 3.81 -4.64
CA ILE A 17 -3.25 4.30 -4.63
C ILE A 17 -3.22 5.84 -4.53
N LYS A 18 -4.05 6.52 -5.31
CA LYS A 18 -4.13 8.00 -5.27
C LYS A 18 -4.56 8.51 -3.90
N LYS A 19 -5.54 7.85 -3.27
CA LYS A 19 -5.97 8.20 -1.91
C LYS A 19 -4.85 8.00 -0.90
N ALA A 20 -4.09 6.91 -1.01
CA ALA A 20 -2.95 6.66 -0.14
C ALA A 20 -1.87 7.74 -0.28
N LEU A 21 -1.57 8.16 -1.50
CA LEU A 21 -0.60 9.24 -1.74
C LEU A 21 -1.03 10.55 -1.07
N ASN A 22 -2.31 10.90 -1.17
CA ASN A 22 -2.84 12.10 -0.51
C ASN A 22 -2.73 12.01 1.01
N LEU A 23 -3.02 10.85 1.59
CA LEU A 23 -2.91 10.64 3.04
C LEU A 23 -1.46 10.69 3.51
N LEU A 24 -0.52 10.14 2.72
CA LEU A 24 0.91 10.26 3.03
C LEU A 24 1.33 11.71 3.14
N LYS A 25 0.90 12.55 2.21
CA LYS A 25 1.18 13.98 2.25
C LYS A 25 0.63 14.63 3.52
N ASN A 26 -0.58 14.28 3.90
CA ASN A 26 -1.23 14.82 5.10
C ASN A 26 -0.51 14.40 6.39
N TYR A 27 0.19 13.26 6.38
CA TYR A 27 0.97 12.79 7.52
C TYR A 27 2.44 13.22 7.46
N GLY A 28 2.77 14.19 6.62
CA GLY A 28 4.11 14.78 6.61
C GLY A 28 5.14 14.04 5.78
N PHE A 29 4.71 13.20 4.85
CA PHE A 29 5.60 12.56 3.89
C PHE A 29 5.58 13.34 2.57
N THR A 30 6.75 13.79 2.14
CA THR A 30 6.91 14.50 0.87
C THR A 30 7.44 13.55 -0.19
N VAL A 31 6.63 13.29 -1.21
CA VAL A 31 7.05 12.46 -2.35
C VAL A 31 7.94 13.29 -3.26
N LEU A 32 9.17 12.83 -3.48
CA LEU A 32 10.14 13.48 -4.35
C LEU A 32 10.22 12.80 -5.72
N ARG A 33 10.06 11.49 -5.76
CA ARG A 33 10.05 10.70 -6.99
C ARG A 33 9.07 9.54 -6.86
N GLN A 34 8.50 9.15 -7.98
CA GLN A 34 7.61 7.99 -8.00
C GLN A 34 7.91 7.13 -9.23
N SER A 35 7.76 5.81 -9.07
CA SER A 35 7.89 4.87 -10.17
C SER A 35 6.67 4.96 -11.09
N ILE A 36 6.78 4.28 -12.23
CA ILE A 36 5.58 3.94 -13.00
C ILE A 36 4.67 3.04 -12.16
N ILE A 37 3.41 2.97 -12.53
CA ILE A 37 2.48 2.00 -11.97
C ILE A 37 2.66 0.70 -12.75
N PHE A 38 2.82 -0.42 -12.05
CA PHE A 38 3.01 -1.73 -12.66
C PHE A 38 2.14 -2.79 -11.98
N GLU A 39 1.80 -3.81 -12.73
CA GLU A 39 0.92 -4.88 -12.24
C GLU A 39 1.75 -6.12 -11.90
N THR A 40 1.40 -6.77 -10.79
CA THR A 40 1.98 -8.05 -10.38
C THR A 40 0.88 -9.02 -9.99
N GLN A 41 1.17 -10.32 -10.15
CA GLN A 41 0.24 -11.34 -9.69
C GLN A 41 0.30 -11.48 -8.17
N ALA A 42 -0.84 -11.85 -7.58
CA ALA A 42 -0.88 -12.17 -6.17
C ALA A 42 -0.10 -13.47 -5.91
N ILE A 43 0.60 -13.52 -4.78
CA ILE A 43 1.27 -14.73 -4.32
C ILE A 43 0.32 -15.44 -3.37
N LEU A 44 -0.16 -16.61 -3.77
CA LEU A 44 -1.15 -17.36 -3.02
C LEU A 44 -0.68 -18.81 -2.80
N PRO A 45 -1.04 -19.40 -1.65
CA PRO A 45 -0.84 -20.84 -1.46
C PRO A 45 -1.73 -21.63 -2.42
N ALA A 46 -1.34 -22.88 -2.72
CA ALA A 46 -2.02 -23.71 -3.71
C ALA A 46 -3.49 -23.98 -3.39
N ASN A 47 -3.86 -23.97 -2.11
CA ASN A 47 -5.22 -24.23 -1.65
C ASN A 47 -6.01 -22.97 -1.31
N ALA A 48 -5.51 -21.79 -1.70
CA ALA A 48 -6.22 -20.56 -1.45
C ALA A 48 -7.50 -20.45 -2.27
N ASP A 49 -8.45 -19.66 -1.78
CA ASP A 49 -9.66 -19.33 -2.51
C ASP A 49 -9.27 -18.63 -3.83
N LYS A 50 -9.79 -19.14 -4.93
CA LYS A 50 -9.53 -18.56 -6.26
C LYS A 50 -10.01 -17.11 -6.37
N ALA A 51 -11.02 -16.72 -5.58
CA ALA A 51 -11.50 -15.35 -5.54
C ALA A 51 -10.42 -14.38 -5.02
N TRP A 52 -9.37 -14.88 -4.34
CA TRP A 52 -8.26 -14.06 -3.85
C TRP A 52 -7.17 -13.85 -4.90
N ASP A 53 -7.23 -14.55 -6.02
CA ASP A 53 -6.25 -14.42 -7.09
C ASP A 53 -6.54 -13.18 -7.94
N LYS A 54 -6.23 -12.03 -7.39
CA LYS A 54 -6.42 -10.73 -8.02
C LYS A 54 -5.09 -10.03 -8.16
N PRO A 55 -4.76 -9.53 -9.37
CA PRO A 55 -3.49 -8.86 -9.58
C PRO A 55 -3.41 -7.54 -8.84
N TYR A 56 -2.21 -7.21 -8.36
CA TYR A 56 -1.91 -5.93 -7.72
C TYR A 56 -1.55 -4.88 -8.75
N LEU A 57 -2.01 -3.64 -8.54
CA LEU A 57 -1.31 -2.47 -9.04
C LEU A 57 -0.34 -2.01 -7.95
N ASN A 58 0.87 -1.65 -8.38
CA ASN A 58 1.95 -1.28 -7.46
C ASN A 58 2.62 0.00 -7.91
N MET A 59 3.19 0.70 -6.95
CA MET A 59 4.02 1.87 -7.16
C MET A 59 5.03 1.95 -6.04
N VAL A 60 6.22 2.47 -6.33
CA VAL A 60 7.20 2.81 -5.30
C VAL A 60 7.40 4.31 -5.32
N VAL A 61 7.38 4.92 -4.15
CA VAL A 61 7.69 6.35 -4.00
C VAL A 61 8.93 6.54 -3.15
N GLN A 62 9.71 7.55 -3.50
CA GLN A 62 10.87 7.99 -2.77
C GLN A 62 10.57 9.36 -2.19
N GLY A 63 10.92 9.57 -0.94
CA GLY A 63 10.64 10.86 -0.33
C GLY A 63 11.28 11.07 1.02
N LYS A 64 10.82 12.11 1.69
CA LYS A 64 11.26 12.53 3.02
C LYS A 64 10.08 12.59 3.96
N SER A 65 10.31 12.24 5.22
CA SER A 65 9.30 12.33 6.28
C SER A 65 9.79 13.25 7.38
N ILE A 66 8.86 14.01 7.96
CA ILE A 66 9.12 14.76 9.19
C ILE A 66 9.11 13.83 10.42
N LEU A 67 8.64 12.58 10.23
CA LEU A 67 8.56 11.59 11.29
C LEU A 67 9.78 10.66 11.25
N THR A 68 10.11 10.09 12.41
CA THR A 68 11.06 8.98 12.46
C THR A 68 10.48 7.76 11.72
N PRO A 69 11.31 6.82 11.23
CA PRO A 69 10.80 5.63 10.56
C PRO A 69 9.78 4.84 11.37
N SER A 70 9.98 4.69 12.67
CA SER A 70 9.04 3.97 13.54
C SER A 70 7.68 4.70 13.65
N LYS A 71 7.70 6.02 13.77
CA LYS A 71 6.45 6.81 13.79
C LYS A 71 5.77 6.82 12.43
N LEU A 72 6.55 6.88 11.36
CA LEU A 72 6.01 6.78 10.00
C LEU A 72 5.30 5.44 9.81
N LEU A 73 5.89 4.35 10.26
CA LEU A 73 5.27 3.02 10.15
C LEU A 73 3.88 3.00 10.82
N VAL A 74 3.75 3.61 12.00
CA VAL A 74 2.45 3.72 12.69
C VAL A 74 1.43 4.46 11.81
N LYS A 75 1.86 5.54 11.15
CA LYS A 75 0.96 6.30 10.25
C LYS A 75 0.58 5.49 9.01
N LEU A 76 1.51 4.73 8.44
CA LEU A 76 1.20 3.85 7.31
C LEU A 76 0.14 2.82 7.68
N LYS A 77 0.22 2.24 8.87
CA LYS A 77 -0.80 1.31 9.36
C LYS A 77 -2.16 2.00 9.56
N LYS A 78 -2.18 3.25 10.00
CA LYS A 78 -3.41 4.02 10.08
C LYS A 78 -4.04 4.26 8.70
N ILE A 79 -3.23 4.59 7.71
CA ILE A 79 -3.71 4.77 6.34
C ILE A 79 -4.33 3.46 5.82
N GLU A 80 -3.64 2.34 6.04
CA GLU A 80 -4.16 1.04 5.65
C GLU A 80 -5.53 0.76 6.27
N LYS A 81 -5.68 1.00 7.56
CA LYS A 81 -6.95 0.81 8.27
C LYS A 81 -8.04 1.76 7.78
N GLN A 82 -7.67 3.00 7.48
CA GLN A 82 -8.62 4.01 7.02
C GLN A 82 -9.19 3.68 5.64
N LEU A 83 -8.37 3.15 4.74
CA LEU A 83 -8.76 2.81 3.37
C LEU A 83 -9.31 1.39 3.24
N ASP A 84 -8.76 0.47 4.03
CA ASP A 84 -9.15 -0.94 4.01
C ASP A 84 -10.09 -1.20 5.19
N ARG A 85 -11.40 -1.09 4.93
CA ARG A 85 -12.42 -1.32 5.95
C ARG A 85 -12.75 -2.79 6.12
N VAL A 86 -12.19 -3.66 5.29
CA VAL A 86 -12.40 -5.10 5.39
C VAL A 86 -11.43 -5.63 6.45
N ASN A 87 -11.98 -6.05 7.59
CA ASN A 87 -11.20 -6.63 8.66
C ASN A 87 -10.91 -8.10 8.37
N SER A 88 -10.06 -8.38 7.38
CA SER A 88 -9.53 -9.70 7.17
C SER A 88 -8.17 -9.82 7.83
N TYR A 89 -7.99 -10.88 8.60
CA TYR A 89 -6.72 -11.17 9.26
C TYR A 89 -5.87 -12.16 8.47
N ASP A 90 -6.40 -12.70 7.39
CA ASP A 90 -5.65 -13.59 6.52
C ASP A 90 -4.75 -12.75 5.60
N LYS A 91 -3.45 -12.96 5.69
CA LYS A 91 -2.47 -12.22 4.89
C LYS A 91 -2.61 -12.44 3.38
N TRP A 92 -3.32 -13.49 2.96
CA TRP A 92 -3.54 -13.81 1.55
C TRP A 92 -4.81 -13.18 0.98
N TYR A 93 -5.64 -12.58 1.83
CA TYR A 93 -6.87 -11.92 1.41
C TYR A 93 -6.56 -10.69 0.56
N PRO A 94 -7.35 -10.41 -0.49
CA PRO A 94 -7.16 -9.19 -1.27
C PRO A 94 -7.17 -7.92 -0.41
N ARG A 95 -6.31 -6.97 -0.75
CA ARG A 95 -6.10 -5.74 0.01
C ARG A 95 -6.52 -4.52 -0.79
N VAL A 96 -7.33 -3.66 -0.16
CA VAL A 96 -7.63 -2.33 -0.71
C VAL A 96 -6.34 -1.55 -0.88
N ILE A 97 -5.48 -1.61 0.12
CA ILE A 97 -4.19 -0.91 0.09
C ILE A 97 -3.17 -1.61 0.97
N TYR A 98 -1.92 -1.63 0.54
CA TYR A 98 -0.79 -1.91 1.42
C TYR A 98 0.25 -0.81 1.28
N LEU A 99 0.98 -0.54 2.35
CA LEU A 99 2.04 0.46 2.43
C LEU A 99 3.21 -0.12 3.22
N ASP A 100 4.33 -0.35 2.55
CA ASP A 100 5.51 -0.92 3.18
C ASP A 100 6.72 -0.01 3.00
N ILE A 101 7.46 0.20 4.09
CA ILE A 101 8.75 0.89 4.03
C ILE A 101 9.78 -0.09 3.50
N LEU A 102 10.49 0.32 2.46
CA LEU A 102 11.59 -0.46 1.90
C LEU A 102 12.90 0.02 2.53
N LEU A 103 13.69 -0.91 2.97
CA LEU A 103 14.98 -0.66 3.61
C LEU A 103 16.13 -0.83 2.63
#